data_2c153ec3dfadc203b5b18ba0b2db6c8b
#
_entry.id   2c153ec3dfadc203b5b18ba0b2db6c8b
#
_cell.length_a   1.000
_cell.length_b   1.000
_cell.length_c   1.000
_cell.angle_alpha   90.00
_cell.angle_beta   90.00
_cell.angle_gamma   90.00
#
_symmetry.space_group_name_H-M   'P 1'
#
loop_
_entity.id
_entity.type
_entity.pdbx_description
1 polymer ?
#
loop_
_entity_poly.entity_id
_entity_poly.type
_entity_poly.pdbx_seq_one_letter_code
_entity_poly.pdbx_strand_id
1 'polypeptide(L)'
;EVRFVLHAQAPESLDVYYQESGRAGRDGRQAVAELLFRDEDLSLGHFFAGGRPRSASVRRVAEAWRDAPDADVRTLASSTCLGRRTVGRVLALLTAGDADPSQDVDRLADAVRRRADAERTLRRTQVERVREYADSPHCRDLVLRHHFGDLSEEPCGRCDTCSAEGGAQPLETLRDLDGLRPEAGVRHRRFGRGTITDLTRDTVTVLFDRVGYRTLATELVRERQLLKPA
;
A
#
# COMPACT_ATOMS: atom_id res chain seq x y z
N GLU A 1 23.06 -7.23 -19.00
CA GLU A 1 22.78 -8.35 -18.09
C GLU A 1 23.05 -7.92 -16.65
N VAL A 2 22.04 -7.98 -15.78
CA VAL A 2 22.14 -7.62 -14.36
C VAL A 2 22.34 -8.92 -13.56
N ARG A 3 23.40 -9.00 -12.76
CA ARG A 3 23.73 -10.16 -11.93
C ARG A 3 23.38 -9.97 -10.46
N PHE A 4 23.26 -8.75 -10.04
CA PHE A 4 22.77 -8.44 -8.70
C PHE A 4 21.96 -7.16 -8.68
N VAL A 5 21.01 -7.10 -7.77
CA VAL A 5 20.28 -5.90 -7.38
C VAL A 5 20.40 -5.75 -5.88
N LEU A 6 20.91 -4.61 -5.43
CA LEU A 6 21.07 -4.29 -4.03
C LEU A 6 20.19 -3.10 -3.68
N HIS A 7 19.25 -3.28 -2.76
CA HIS A 7 18.50 -2.21 -2.16
C HIS A 7 19.21 -1.77 -0.87
N ALA A 8 19.82 -0.60 -0.92
CA ALA A 8 20.53 -0.02 0.23
C ALA A 8 19.58 0.65 1.24
N GLN A 9 18.30 0.73 0.91
CA GLN A 9 17.22 1.27 1.74
C GLN A 9 15.94 0.48 1.48
N ALA A 10 15.01 0.51 2.44
CA ALA A 10 13.69 -0.06 2.26
C ALA A 10 12.98 0.57 1.04
N PRO A 11 12.48 -0.23 0.09
CA PRO A 11 11.69 0.25 -1.04
C PRO A 11 10.33 0.81 -0.56
N GLU A 12 9.67 1.58 -1.41
CA GLU A 12 8.37 2.19 -1.07
C GLU A 12 7.24 1.16 -0.93
N SER A 13 7.36 0.00 -1.57
CA SER A 13 6.42 -1.11 -1.50
C SER A 13 7.07 -2.42 -1.95
N LEU A 14 6.41 -3.56 -1.67
CA LEU A 14 6.83 -4.87 -2.19
C LEU A 14 6.69 -4.95 -3.72
N ASP A 15 5.75 -4.20 -4.31
CA ASP A 15 5.61 -4.11 -5.78
C ASP A 15 6.86 -3.50 -6.41
N VAL A 16 7.36 -2.40 -5.84
CA VAL A 16 8.61 -1.75 -6.30
C VAL A 16 9.78 -2.70 -6.10
N TYR A 17 9.89 -3.30 -4.92
CA TYR A 17 10.95 -4.29 -4.65
C TYR A 17 10.95 -5.43 -5.67
N TYR A 18 9.80 -6.02 -5.95
CA TYR A 18 9.66 -7.12 -6.90
C TYR A 18 10.05 -6.71 -8.33
N GLN A 19 9.59 -5.54 -8.78
CA GLN A 19 9.92 -5.02 -10.10
C GLN A 19 11.42 -4.71 -10.26
N GLU A 20 12.05 -4.18 -9.21
CA GLU A 20 13.47 -3.84 -9.24
C GLU A 20 14.36 -5.08 -9.10
N SER A 21 14.06 -5.97 -8.16
CA SER A 21 14.76 -7.24 -7.97
C SER A 21 14.64 -8.14 -9.21
N GLY A 22 13.47 -8.15 -9.88
CA GLY A 22 13.22 -8.90 -11.12
C GLY A 22 14.00 -8.38 -12.34
N ARG A 23 14.84 -7.34 -12.19
CA ARG A 23 15.80 -6.95 -13.24
C ARG A 23 17.02 -7.86 -13.28
N ALA A 24 17.33 -8.55 -12.19
CA ALA A 24 18.44 -9.49 -12.10
C ALA A 24 18.06 -10.85 -12.70
N GLY A 25 18.99 -11.45 -13.45
CA GLY A 25 18.85 -12.82 -13.97
C GLY A 25 17.80 -13.02 -15.06
N ARG A 26 17.41 -12.00 -15.81
CA ARG A 26 16.43 -12.14 -16.91
C ARG A 26 16.84 -13.08 -18.04
N ASP A 27 18.12 -13.40 -18.11
CA ASP A 27 18.70 -14.35 -19.07
C ASP A 27 18.69 -15.79 -18.55
N GLY A 28 18.02 -16.06 -17.42
CA GLY A 28 17.92 -17.39 -16.81
C GLY A 28 19.15 -17.84 -16.02
N ARG A 29 20.20 -17.01 -15.95
CA ARG A 29 21.39 -17.32 -15.14
C ARG A 29 21.20 -16.86 -13.70
N GLN A 30 21.94 -17.50 -12.80
CA GLN A 30 21.91 -17.16 -11.38
C GLN A 30 22.22 -15.68 -11.16
N ALA A 31 21.40 -15.03 -10.34
CA ALA A 31 21.51 -13.63 -9.93
C ALA A 31 21.07 -13.48 -8.47
N VAL A 32 21.51 -12.40 -7.84
CA VAL A 32 21.23 -12.13 -6.44
C VAL A 32 20.41 -10.84 -6.32
N ALA A 33 19.34 -10.88 -5.53
CA ALA A 33 18.63 -9.70 -5.08
C ALA A 33 18.76 -9.60 -3.56
N GLU A 34 19.24 -8.48 -3.06
CA GLU A 34 19.53 -8.27 -1.65
C GLU A 34 18.87 -6.98 -1.17
N LEU A 35 18.28 -7.04 0.00
CA LEU A 35 17.68 -5.91 0.70
C LEU A 35 18.41 -5.68 2.02
N LEU A 36 19.13 -4.57 2.13
CA LEU A 36 19.68 -4.10 3.39
C LEU A 36 18.57 -3.32 4.12
N PHE A 37 17.93 -3.98 5.07
CA PHE A 37 16.78 -3.43 5.80
C PHE A 37 17.20 -2.92 7.17
N ARG A 38 16.70 -1.74 7.53
CA ARG A 38 16.76 -1.17 8.88
C ARG A 38 15.45 -0.48 9.19
N ASP A 39 14.97 -0.59 10.42
CA ASP A 39 13.74 0.07 10.87
C ASP A 39 13.74 1.59 10.65
N GLU A 40 14.91 2.23 10.76
CA GLU A 40 15.06 3.66 10.52
C GLU A 40 14.71 4.09 9.10
N ASP A 41 14.90 3.20 8.11
CA ASP A 41 14.61 3.49 6.71
C ASP A 41 13.09 3.69 6.48
N LEU A 42 12.25 3.07 7.32
CA LEU A 42 10.80 3.24 7.27
C LEU A 42 10.36 4.66 7.64
N SER A 43 11.15 5.37 8.44
CA SER A 43 10.85 6.76 8.82
C SER A 43 10.83 7.69 7.61
N LEU A 44 11.70 7.48 6.63
CA LEU A 44 11.72 8.18 5.35
C LEU A 44 10.47 7.88 4.53
N GLY A 45 10.07 6.61 4.44
CA GLY A 45 8.83 6.18 3.79
C GLY A 45 7.60 6.85 4.41
N HIS A 46 7.53 6.91 5.73
CA HIS A 46 6.47 7.62 6.45
C HIS A 46 6.48 9.13 6.22
N PHE A 47 7.65 9.76 6.15
CA PHE A 47 7.81 11.17 5.84
C PHE A 47 7.34 11.48 4.40
N PHE A 48 7.77 10.67 3.42
CA PHE A 48 7.36 10.82 2.02
C PHE A 48 5.94 10.36 1.72
N ALA A 49 5.25 9.67 2.65
CA ALA A 49 3.84 9.34 2.51
C ALA A 49 2.92 10.57 2.32
N GLY A 50 3.50 11.77 2.30
CA GLY A 50 2.86 13.02 1.94
C GLY A 50 2.09 13.65 3.09
N GLY A 51 2.32 14.96 3.29
CA GLY A 51 1.51 15.77 4.18
C GLY A 51 0.11 16.00 3.60
N ARG A 52 -0.87 16.24 4.48
CA ARG A 52 -2.16 16.78 4.06
C ARG A 52 -1.95 18.17 3.46
N PRO A 53 -2.55 18.48 2.31
CA PRO A 53 -2.61 19.87 1.85
C PRO A 53 -3.29 20.72 2.93
N ARG A 54 -2.79 21.93 3.15
CA ARG A 54 -3.39 22.87 4.12
C ARG A 54 -4.81 23.20 3.68
N SER A 55 -5.78 23.14 4.61
CA SER A 55 -7.21 23.37 4.31
C SER A 55 -7.46 24.70 3.60
N ALA A 56 -6.76 25.77 3.98
CA ALA A 56 -6.86 27.06 3.32
C ALA A 56 -6.39 27.01 1.85
N SER A 57 -5.32 26.28 1.56
CA SER A 57 -4.83 26.07 0.19
C SER A 57 -5.81 25.25 -0.65
N VAL A 58 -6.42 24.23 -0.04
CA VAL A 58 -7.41 23.38 -0.72
C VAL A 58 -8.64 24.21 -1.12
N ARG A 59 -9.18 25.01 -0.20
CA ARG A 59 -10.33 25.89 -0.47
C ARG A 59 -10.02 26.88 -1.60
N ARG A 60 -8.89 27.57 -1.54
CA ARG A 60 -8.49 28.53 -2.57
C ARG A 60 -8.35 27.89 -3.96
N VAL A 61 -7.79 26.69 -4.03
CA VAL A 61 -7.68 25.96 -5.31
C VAL A 61 -9.04 25.48 -5.77
N ALA A 62 -9.90 24.97 -4.87
CA ALA A 62 -11.25 24.52 -5.23
C ALA A 62 -12.12 25.68 -5.73
N GLU A 63 -12.05 26.86 -5.12
CA GLU A 63 -12.72 28.07 -5.56
C GLU A 63 -12.25 28.50 -6.97
N ALA A 64 -10.93 28.59 -7.14
CA ALA A 64 -10.35 28.98 -8.44
C ALA A 64 -10.65 27.95 -9.55
N TRP A 65 -10.67 26.66 -9.22
CA TRP A 65 -11.03 25.59 -10.17
C TRP A 65 -12.52 25.60 -10.51
N ARG A 66 -13.40 25.92 -9.57
CA ARG A 66 -14.82 26.09 -9.84
C ARG A 66 -15.06 27.27 -10.82
N ASP A 67 -14.35 28.38 -10.59
CA ASP A 67 -14.50 29.60 -11.40
C ASP A 67 -13.86 29.46 -12.81
N ALA A 68 -12.87 28.59 -12.95
CA ALA A 68 -12.17 28.29 -14.21
C ALA A 68 -11.81 26.79 -14.31
N PRO A 69 -12.77 25.90 -14.63
CA PRO A 69 -12.56 24.45 -14.63
C PRO A 69 -11.50 23.96 -15.63
N ASP A 70 -11.35 24.67 -16.76
CA ASP A 70 -10.41 24.31 -17.83
C ASP A 70 -9.03 24.97 -17.66
N ALA A 71 -8.82 25.74 -16.58
CA ALA A 71 -7.57 26.42 -16.36
C ALA A 71 -6.44 25.43 -15.98
N ASP A 72 -5.27 25.66 -16.56
CA ASP A 72 -4.09 24.86 -16.24
C ASP A 72 -3.51 25.20 -14.85
N VAL A 73 -2.59 24.33 -14.37
CA VAL A 73 -1.92 24.50 -13.06
C VAL A 73 -1.22 25.87 -12.95
N ARG A 74 -0.69 26.41 -14.04
CA ARG A 74 0.02 27.70 -14.06
C ARG A 74 -0.95 28.84 -13.78
N THR A 75 -2.07 28.85 -14.48
CA THR A 75 -3.13 29.85 -14.35
C THR A 75 -3.71 29.85 -12.95
N LEU A 76 -4.07 28.67 -12.44
CA LEU A 76 -4.60 28.53 -11.08
C LEU A 76 -3.56 28.87 -10.00
N ALA A 77 -2.27 28.61 -10.23
CA ALA A 77 -1.22 29.01 -9.30
C ALA A 77 -1.09 30.54 -9.23
N SER A 78 -1.22 31.22 -10.37
CA SER A 78 -1.18 32.68 -10.41
C SER A 78 -2.40 33.30 -9.73
N SER A 79 -3.62 32.82 -9.99
CA SER A 79 -4.86 33.34 -9.37
C SER A 79 -4.93 33.09 -7.87
N THR A 80 -4.43 31.93 -7.43
CA THR A 80 -4.44 31.57 -5.99
C THR A 80 -3.23 32.09 -5.22
N CYS A 81 -2.19 32.64 -5.86
CA CYS A 81 -0.91 32.95 -5.23
C CYS A 81 -0.29 31.75 -4.47
N LEU A 82 -0.48 30.52 -4.97
CA LEU A 82 0.07 29.31 -4.41
C LEU A 82 1.16 28.73 -5.35
N GLY A 83 2.10 28.00 -4.78
CA GLY A 83 3.11 27.30 -5.57
C GLY A 83 2.49 26.24 -6.49
N ARG A 84 2.99 26.11 -7.73
CA ARG A 84 2.50 25.14 -8.74
C ARG A 84 2.42 23.71 -8.20
N ARG A 85 3.37 23.30 -7.35
CA ARG A 85 3.36 21.96 -6.72
C ARG A 85 2.14 21.77 -5.82
N THR A 86 1.77 22.78 -5.04
CA THR A 86 0.59 22.74 -4.16
C THR A 86 -0.69 22.67 -4.98
N VAL A 87 -0.82 23.53 -6.00
CA VAL A 87 -1.98 23.54 -6.90
C VAL A 87 -2.11 22.23 -7.65
N GLY A 88 -1.03 21.75 -8.28
CA GLY A 88 -1.02 20.48 -9.00
C GLY A 88 -1.41 19.29 -8.09
N ARG A 89 -0.93 19.28 -6.83
CA ARG A 89 -1.31 18.24 -5.86
C ARG A 89 -2.80 18.28 -5.51
N VAL A 90 -3.36 19.47 -5.28
CA VAL A 90 -4.80 19.61 -4.95
C VAL A 90 -5.65 19.25 -6.15
N LEU A 91 -5.31 19.72 -7.35
CA LEU A 91 -6.00 19.36 -8.59
C LEU A 91 -5.98 17.85 -8.85
N ALA A 92 -4.83 17.20 -8.71
CA ALA A 92 -4.72 15.75 -8.84
C ALA A 92 -5.65 15.01 -7.88
N LEU A 93 -5.80 15.50 -6.65
CA LEU A 93 -6.73 14.93 -5.66
C LEU A 93 -8.20 15.20 -6.01
N LEU A 94 -8.52 16.32 -6.65
CA LEU A 94 -9.87 16.62 -7.13
C LEU A 94 -10.23 15.76 -8.34
N THR A 95 -9.37 15.76 -9.37
CA THR A 95 -9.63 15.09 -10.65
C THR A 95 -9.52 13.56 -10.61
N ALA A 96 -8.70 13.00 -9.69
CA ALA A 96 -8.63 11.56 -9.50
C ALA A 96 -9.92 10.96 -8.91
N GLY A 97 -10.94 11.75 -8.56
CA GLY A 97 -12.28 11.37 -8.17
C GLY A 97 -13.29 12.05 -9.05
N ASP A 98 -14.50 11.59 -8.98
CA ASP A 98 -15.62 12.19 -9.69
C ASP A 98 -16.03 13.55 -9.09
N ALA A 99 -15.04 14.40 -8.74
CA ALA A 99 -15.29 15.73 -8.23
C ALA A 99 -15.73 16.63 -9.41
N ASP A 100 -16.89 17.21 -9.29
CA ASP A 100 -17.45 18.15 -10.25
C ASP A 100 -17.14 19.58 -9.78
N PRO A 101 -16.53 20.44 -10.62
CA PRO A 101 -16.27 21.84 -10.28
C PRO A 101 -17.51 22.63 -9.82
N SER A 102 -18.71 22.24 -10.27
CA SER A 102 -19.97 22.88 -9.87
C SER A 102 -20.36 22.63 -8.41
N GLN A 103 -19.72 21.68 -7.74
CA GLN A 103 -20.01 21.34 -6.36
C GLN A 103 -19.59 22.48 -5.40
N ASP A 104 -20.22 22.46 -4.23
CA ASP A 104 -19.84 23.34 -3.13
C ASP A 104 -18.38 23.17 -2.71
N VAL A 105 -17.69 24.29 -2.44
CA VAL A 105 -16.26 24.30 -2.08
C VAL A 105 -15.94 23.47 -0.86
N ASP A 106 -16.84 23.42 0.13
CA ASP A 106 -16.63 22.60 1.32
C ASP A 106 -16.69 21.12 1.00
N ARG A 107 -17.59 20.70 0.11
CA ARG A 107 -17.65 19.31 -0.39
C ARG A 107 -16.39 18.94 -1.15
N LEU A 108 -15.89 19.83 -2.02
CA LEU A 108 -14.64 19.64 -2.74
C LEU A 108 -13.45 19.54 -1.77
N ALA A 109 -13.38 20.41 -0.78
CA ALA A 109 -12.34 20.39 0.25
C ALA A 109 -12.37 19.10 1.08
N ASP A 110 -13.56 18.60 1.40
CA ASP A 110 -13.73 17.34 2.13
C ASP A 110 -13.34 16.14 1.26
N ALA A 111 -13.63 16.16 -0.04
CA ALA A 111 -13.22 15.12 -0.98
C ALA A 111 -11.68 15.05 -1.07
N VAL A 112 -10.99 16.18 -1.20
CA VAL A 112 -9.53 16.25 -1.19
C VAL A 112 -8.96 15.68 0.10
N ARG A 113 -9.52 16.07 1.25
CA ARG A 113 -9.07 15.60 2.57
C ARG A 113 -9.19 14.09 2.69
N ARG A 114 -10.39 13.54 2.40
CA ARG A 114 -10.60 12.07 2.45
C ARG A 114 -9.63 11.32 1.57
N ARG A 115 -9.39 11.83 0.36
CA ARG A 115 -8.49 11.20 -0.60
C ARG A 115 -7.03 11.27 -0.17
N ALA A 116 -6.57 12.43 0.29
CA ALA A 116 -5.23 12.59 0.84
C ALA A 116 -4.99 11.65 2.03
N ASP A 117 -6.01 11.45 2.88
CA ASP A 117 -5.92 10.52 4.01
C ASP A 117 -5.88 9.06 3.55
N ALA A 118 -6.68 8.69 2.54
CA ALA A 118 -6.67 7.34 1.98
C ALA A 118 -5.31 7.03 1.35
N GLU A 119 -4.76 7.92 0.53
CA GLU A 119 -3.43 7.76 -0.07
C GLU A 119 -2.33 7.63 1.00
N ARG A 120 -2.37 8.49 2.02
CA ARG A 120 -1.40 8.42 3.13
C ARG A 120 -1.50 7.10 3.87
N THR A 121 -2.71 6.62 4.10
CA THR A 121 -2.94 5.34 4.77
C THR A 121 -2.42 4.20 3.91
N LEU A 122 -2.71 4.21 2.60
CA LEU A 122 -2.23 3.19 1.67
C LEU A 122 -0.69 3.14 1.65
N ARG A 123 -0.01 4.29 1.52
CA ARG A 123 1.47 4.33 1.52
C ARG A 123 2.07 3.83 2.83
N ARG A 124 1.49 4.21 3.97
CA ARG A 124 1.94 3.69 5.27
C ARG A 124 1.82 2.17 5.34
N THR A 125 0.72 1.64 4.83
CA THR A 125 0.51 0.19 4.81
C THR A 125 1.50 -0.50 3.88
N GLN A 126 1.83 0.09 2.74
CA GLN A 126 2.86 -0.44 1.83
C GLN A 126 4.24 -0.53 2.53
N VAL A 127 4.60 0.52 3.28
CA VAL A 127 5.85 0.54 4.06
C VAL A 127 5.84 -0.55 5.15
N GLU A 128 4.74 -0.72 5.88
CA GLU A 128 4.62 -1.79 6.89
C GLU A 128 4.71 -3.19 6.24
N ARG A 129 4.19 -3.37 5.03
CA ARG A 129 4.34 -4.64 4.29
C ARG A 129 5.80 -4.96 3.96
N VAL A 130 6.61 -3.97 3.64
CA VAL A 130 8.06 -4.16 3.43
C VAL A 130 8.72 -4.60 4.73
N ARG A 131 8.31 -4.04 5.86
CA ARG A 131 8.78 -4.45 7.18
C ARG A 131 8.41 -5.90 7.48
N GLU A 132 7.12 -6.25 7.33
CA GLU A 132 6.62 -7.61 7.54
C GLU A 132 7.40 -8.62 6.68
N TYR A 133 7.72 -8.26 5.44
CA TYR A 133 8.55 -9.08 4.55
C TYR A 133 9.98 -9.23 5.07
N ALA A 134 10.61 -8.14 5.49
CA ALA A 134 12.00 -8.15 5.96
C ALA A 134 12.16 -8.97 7.27
N ASP A 135 11.19 -8.86 8.18
CA ASP A 135 11.18 -9.55 9.47
C ASP A 135 10.62 -10.98 9.41
N SER A 136 10.04 -11.36 8.26
CA SER A 136 9.38 -12.66 8.11
C SER A 136 10.34 -13.84 8.28
N PRO A 137 10.00 -14.88 9.06
CA PRO A 137 10.77 -16.13 9.13
C PRO A 137 10.47 -17.09 7.97
N HIS A 138 9.53 -16.74 7.09
CA HIS A 138 9.11 -17.56 5.97
C HIS A 138 10.02 -17.38 4.75
N CYS A 139 9.88 -18.29 3.80
CA CYS A 139 10.59 -18.20 2.52
C CYS A 139 10.28 -16.85 1.81
N ARG A 140 11.31 -16.09 1.45
CA ARG A 140 11.18 -14.78 0.80
C ARG A 140 10.36 -14.83 -0.48
N ASP A 141 10.59 -15.85 -1.28
CA ASP A 141 9.87 -16.04 -2.54
C ASP A 141 8.38 -16.37 -2.30
N LEU A 142 8.07 -17.19 -1.31
CA LEU A 142 6.68 -17.46 -0.93
C LEU A 142 5.95 -16.20 -0.47
N VAL A 143 6.57 -15.41 0.41
CA VAL A 143 5.95 -14.17 0.89
C VAL A 143 5.67 -13.21 -0.27
N LEU A 144 6.59 -13.08 -1.23
CA LEU A 144 6.35 -12.26 -2.43
C LEU A 144 5.27 -12.85 -3.31
N ARG A 145 5.29 -14.16 -3.61
CA ARG A 145 4.25 -14.80 -4.41
C ARG A 145 2.86 -14.63 -3.80
N HIS A 146 2.74 -14.82 -2.50
CA HIS A 146 1.48 -14.62 -1.79
C HIS A 146 1.00 -13.15 -1.84
N HIS A 147 1.93 -12.19 -1.76
CA HIS A 147 1.59 -10.77 -1.94
C HIS A 147 0.93 -10.50 -3.30
N PHE A 148 1.28 -11.27 -4.33
CA PHE A 148 0.70 -11.18 -5.67
C PHE A 148 -0.43 -12.20 -5.94
N GLY A 149 -0.91 -12.90 -4.91
CA GLY A 149 -2.05 -13.83 -5.01
C GLY A 149 -1.70 -15.24 -5.49
N ASP A 150 -0.41 -15.58 -5.63
CA ASP A 150 0.01 -16.96 -5.89
C ASP A 150 0.09 -17.74 -4.57
N LEU A 151 -0.83 -18.67 -4.35
CA LEU A 151 -0.96 -19.47 -3.13
C LEU A 151 -0.08 -20.73 -3.14
N SER A 152 1.08 -20.69 -3.80
CA SER A 152 2.07 -21.77 -3.75
C SER A 152 2.56 -21.99 -2.32
N GLU A 153 2.84 -23.25 -1.98
CA GLU A 153 3.29 -23.64 -0.64
C GLU A 153 4.77 -24.09 -0.61
N GLU A 154 5.40 -24.28 -1.78
CA GLU A 154 6.76 -24.79 -1.88
C GLU A 154 7.81 -23.68 -1.68
N PRO A 155 8.70 -23.78 -0.68
CA PRO A 155 9.77 -22.83 -0.46
C PRO A 155 10.81 -22.90 -1.59
N CYS A 156 11.45 -21.77 -1.90
CA CYS A 156 12.40 -21.68 -3.02
C CYS A 156 13.75 -22.40 -2.80
N GLY A 157 14.08 -22.76 -1.56
CA GLY A 157 15.31 -23.45 -1.19
C GLY A 157 16.62 -22.64 -1.32
N ARG A 158 16.55 -21.36 -1.72
CA ARG A 158 17.73 -20.54 -2.07
C ARG A 158 17.80 -19.16 -1.47
N CYS A 159 16.75 -18.69 -0.78
CA CYS A 159 16.78 -17.40 -0.09
C CYS A 159 17.47 -17.53 1.28
N ASP A 160 17.75 -16.40 1.91
CA ASP A 160 18.39 -16.31 3.22
C ASP A 160 17.69 -17.17 4.29
N THR A 161 16.34 -17.07 4.37
CA THR A 161 15.57 -17.86 5.34
C THR A 161 15.59 -19.37 5.04
N CYS A 162 15.54 -19.76 3.76
CA CYS A 162 15.65 -21.19 3.40
C CYS A 162 17.04 -21.76 3.68
N SER A 163 18.09 -20.93 3.56
CA SER A 163 19.49 -21.34 3.75
C SER A 163 19.97 -21.21 5.18
N ALA A 164 19.16 -20.60 6.06
CA ALA A 164 19.47 -20.49 7.48
C ALA A 164 19.43 -21.84 8.19
N GLU A 165 20.11 -21.95 9.33
CA GLU A 165 20.03 -23.12 10.18
C GLU A 165 18.58 -23.31 10.70
N GLY A 166 18.00 -24.49 10.44
CA GLY A 166 16.58 -24.75 10.68
C GLY A 166 15.65 -24.49 9.50
N GLY A 167 16.11 -23.82 8.45
CA GLY A 167 15.33 -23.52 7.24
C GLY A 167 14.22 -22.47 7.44
N ALA A 168 13.53 -22.14 6.37
CA ALA A 168 12.37 -21.24 6.42
C ALA A 168 11.19 -21.92 7.15
N GLN A 169 10.48 -21.16 7.98
CA GLN A 169 9.25 -21.65 8.59
C GLN A 169 8.17 -21.87 7.51
N PRO A 170 7.32 -22.90 7.66
CA PRO A 170 6.21 -23.12 6.74
C PRO A 170 5.26 -21.92 6.74
N LEU A 171 4.86 -21.48 5.55
CA LEU A 171 3.82 -20.48 5.37
C LEU A 171 2.50 -21.23 5.12
N GLU A 172 1.78 -21.51 6.18
CA GLU A 172 0.51 -22.24 6.11
C GLU A 172 -0.60 -21.28 5.69
N THR A 173 -1.01 -21.38 4.42
CA THR A 173 -2.19 -20.66 3.93
C THR A 173 -3.47 -21.42 4.27
N LEU A 174 -4.51 -20.67 4.62
CA LEU A 174 -5.84 -21.21 4.78
C LEU A 174 -6.69 -20.85 3.56
N ARG A 175 -7.39 -21.85 3.02
CA ARG A 175 -8.38 -21.63 1.95
C ARG A 175 -9.71 -21.11 2.48
N ASP A 176 -9.98 -21.36 3.75
CA ASP A 176 -11.23 -20.97 4.41
C ASP A 176 -10.98 -20.82 5.93
N LEU A 177 -11.50 -19.77 6.50
CA LEU A 177 -11.53 -19.53 7.93
C LEU A 177 -12.97 -19.19 8.33
N ASP A 178 -13.73 -20.20 8.75
CA ASP A 178 -15.13 -20.04 9.16
C ASP A 178 -16.00 -19.31 8.10
N GLY A 179 -15.79 -19.63 6.81
CA GLY A 179 -16.46 -19.01 5.67
C GLY A 179 -15.76 -17.78 5.11
N LEU A 180 -14.69 -17.31 5.74
CA LEU A 180 -13.84 -16.25 5.20
C LEU A 180 -12.80 -16.85 4.26
N ARG A 181 -12.72 -16.35 3.03
CA ARG A 181 -11.82 -16.86 1.97
C ARG A 181 -11.01 -15.73 1.37
N PRO A 182 -9.83 -16.00 0.81
CA PRO A 182 -9.16 -15.03 -0.06
C PRO A 182 -10.12 -14.50 -1.13
N GLU A 183 -9.98 -13.25 -1.48
CA GLU A 183 -10.83 -12.49 -2.41
C GLU A 183 -12.27 -12.24 -1.94
N ALA A 184 -12.70 -12.79 -0.79
CA ALA A 184 -14.02 -12.53 -0.26
C ALA A 184 -14.16 -11.10 0.27
N GLY A 185 -15.29 -10.48 -0.05
CA GLY A 185 -15.71 -9.21 0.54
C GLY A 185 -16.06 -9.37 2.02
N VAL A 186 -15.53 -8.51 2.86
CA VAL A 186 -15.79 -8.52 4.29
C VAL A 186 -16.09 -7.13 4.84
N ARG A 187 -16.68 -7.09 6.02
CA ARG A 187 -16.97 -5.87 6.75
C ARG A 187 -16.43 -5.93 8.17
N HIS A 188 -15.64 -4.94 8.54
CA HIS A 188 -15.14 -4.74 9.90
C HIS A 188 -15.85 -3.55 10.55
N ARG A 189 -16.23 -3.65 11.84
CA ARG A 189 -16.98 -2.61 12.54
C ARG A 189 -16.29 -1.24 12.51
N ARG A 190 -14.96 -1.19 12.66
CA ARG A 190 -14.16 0.04 12.69
C ARG A 190 -13.63 0.46 11.33
N PHE A 191 -13.24 -0.50 10.49
CA PHE A 191 -12.51 -0.23 9.24
C PHE A 191 -13.41 -0.16 8.01
N GLY A 192 -14.67 -0.64 8.10
CA GLY A 192 -15.63 -0.63 7.01
C GLY A 192 -15.54 -1.87 6.11
N ARG A 193 -15.85 -1.71 4.82
CA ARG A 193 -15.75 -2.78 3.82
C ARG A 193 -14.31 -2.98 3.39
N GLY A 194 -14.00 -4.19 2.99
CA GLY A 194 -12.70 -4.58 2.45
C GLY A 194 -12.75 -5.95 1.81
N THR A 195 -11.66 -6.35 1.20
CA THR A 195 -11.46 -7.66 0.56
C THR A 195 -10.32 -8.38 1.25
N ILE A 196 -10.49 -9.65 1.57
CA ILE A 196 -9.41 -10.49 2.11
C ILE A 196 -8.39 -10.70 0.99
N THR A 197 -7.17 -10.27 1.20
CA THR A 197 -6.07 -10.42 0.22
C THR A 197 -5.14 -11.57 0.57
N ASP A 198 -5.09 -11.93 1.86
CA ASP A 198 -4.25 -13.03 2.33
C ASP A 198 -4.86 -13.65 3.59
N LEU A 199 -4.74 -14.98 3.71
CA LEU A 199 -5.28 -15.74 4.81
C LEU A 199 -4.29 -16.84 5.18
N THR A 200 -3.64 -16.67 6.33
CA THR A 200 -2.75 -17.66 6.89
C THR A 200 -3.33 -18.24 8.19
N ARG A 201 -2.64 -19.24 8.74
CA ARG A 201 -3.00 -19.80 10.02
C ARG A 201 -3.05 -18.74 11.12
N ASP A 202 -2.11 -17.81 11.11
CA ASP A 202 -1.92 -16.82 12.18
C ASP A 202 -2.55 -15.47 11.88
N THR A 203 -2.72 -15.12 10.59
CA THR A 203 -3.14 -13.79 10.19
C THR A 203 -4.15 -13.78 9.05
N VAL A 204 -5.05 -12.80 9.09
CA VAL A 204 -5.95 -12.42 8.00
C VAL A 204 -5.58 -11.03 7.53
N THR A 205 -5.18 -10.88 6.30
CA THR A 205 -4.92 -9.58 5.70
C THR A 205 -6.10 -9.14 4.85
N VAL A 206 -6.57 -7.94 5.13
CA VAL A 206 -7.72 -7.33 4.46
C VAL A 206 -7.33 -5.98 3.89
N LEU A 207 -7.62 -5.78 2.61
CA LEU A 207 -7.59 -4.46 1.97
C LEU A 207 -8.93 -3.77 2.20
N PHE A 208 -8.97 -2.83 3.13
CA PHE A 208 -10.16 -2.03 3.41
C PHE A 208 -10.23 -0.79 2.51
N ASP A 209 -11.41 -0.48 1.99
CA ASP A 209 -11.64 0.66 1.08
C ASP A 209 -11.19 2.02 1.66
N ARG A 210 -11.30 2.19 2.98
CA ARG A 210 -11.05 3.47 3.65
C ARG A 210 -9.69 3.59 4.35
N VAL A 211 -9.13 2.47 4.76
CA VAL A 211 -7.94 2.46 5.64
C VAL A 211 -6.78 1.64 5.09
N GLY A 212 -6.91 1.12 3.87
CA GLY A 212 -5.89 0.29 3.22
C GLY A 212 -5.75 -1.09 3.88
N TYR A 213 -4.61 -1.72 3.68
CA TYR A 213 -4.34 -3.04 4.25
C TYR A 213 -4.32 -3.03 5.78
N ARG A 214 -4.88 -4.08 6.37
CA ARG A 214 -4.76 -4.39 7.80
C ARG A 214 -4.60 -5.88 7.96
N THR A 215 -3.56 -6.26 8.68
CA THR A 215 -3.32 -7.63 9.11
C THR A 215 -3.90 -7.80 10.50
N LEU A 216 -4.76 -8.78 10.67
CA LEU A 216 -5.46 -9.10 11.91
C LEU A 216 -5.06 -10.51 12.34
N ALA A 217 -4.82 -10.73 13.62
CA ALA A 217 -4.60 -12.08 14.13
C ALA A 217 -5.84 -12.95 13.90
N THR A 218 -5.67 -14.13 13.31
CA THR A 218 -6.74 -15.09 13.00
C THR A 218 -7.54 -15.45 14.24
N GLU A 219 -6.86 -15.68 15.35
CA GLU A 219 -7.48 -15.97 16.64
C GLU A 219 -8.45 -14.86 17.07
N LEU A 220 -8.02 -13.59 17.01
CA LEU A 220 -8.87 -12.45 17.36
C LEU A 220 -10.04 -12.27 16.38
N VAL A 221 -9.84 -12.58 15.10
CA VAL A 221 -10.92 -12.54 14.11
C VAL A 221 -12.01 -13.55 14.47
N ARG A 222 -11.62 -14.76 14.86
CA ARG A 222 -12.54 -15.82 15.32
C ARG A 222 -13.25 -15.47 16.63
N GLU A 223 -12.47 -15.21 17.67
CA GLU A 223 -13.01 -14.98 19.02
C GLU A 223 -13.97 -13.79 19.08
N ARG A 224 -13.59 -12.68 18.42
CA ARG A 224 -14.34 -11.42 18.48
C ARG A 224 -15.24 -11.18 17.28
N GLN A 225 -15.30 -12.12 16.34
CA GLN A 225 -16.06 -11.98 15.09
C GLN A 225 -15.82 -10.63 14.42
N LEU A 226 -14.54 -10.26 14.27
CA LEU A 226 -14.13 -8.94 13.78
C LEU A 226 -14.49 -8.72 12.32
N LEU A 227 -14.56 -9.78 11.54
CA LEU A 227 -14.92 -9.75 10.11
C LEU A 227 -16.25 -10.49 9.89
N LYS A 228 -17.10 -9.89 9.09
CA LYS A 228 -18.35 -10.49 8.61
C LYS A 228 -18.35 -10.47 7.08
N PRO A 229 -18.88 -11.47 6.40
CA PRO A 229 -19.11 -11.40 4.95
C PRO A 229 -19.86 -10.11 4.59
N ALA A 230 -19.46 -9.47 3.46
CA ALA A 230 -20.03 -8.21 3.01
C ALA A 230 -21.26 -8.40 2.14
#